data_8e97d4c0118f6d07f9436d308350c751
#
_entry.id   8e97d4c0118f6d07f9436d308350c751
#
_cell.length_a   1.000
_cell.length_b   1.000
_cell.length_c   1.000
_cell.angle_alpha   90.00
_cell.angle_beta   90.00
_cell.angle_gamma   90.00
#
_symmetry.space_group_name_H-M   'P 1'
#
loop_
_entity.id
_entity.type
_entity.pdbx_description
1 polymer ?
#
loop_
_entity_poly.entity_id
_entity_poly.type
_entity_poly.pdbx_seq_one_letter_code
_entity_poly.pdbx_strand_id
1 'polypeptide(L)'
;MKLPVIRVVVGSDGDTSPITRREQVQEEEGVMVNSGFLDGMTIQDAIERIITYLEEKGWGKRAVSYHLRDWTISRQRYWGAPIPMIFCEICAKAGKSWFTGDEGNNQHASNEAMEQWIHDPALAGWYPVPEAQLPVELPDIQDYKPTDDGKAPLAKHKEFYETVCPGCGGPATRETDVCDTFLDSSWYFLRYPSIDTSQVIQAGQGTKIKTGKNLENLNSNQNNSPAVPWDSEITTRWLPVDMYTGGAEHSVLHLLYSRFVTMALSDMGYVPFEEPFENFFAHGLVIKDGAKMSKSKGNVVNPDEYITAYGADALRMYLMFMGPLSDGGDFSDTAMEGMFRWFGRVWRLIGVSAKEAPEHTDKELLVRLHTMVAKMSDDMPKRRYNTAIAQMMEFTNALQDSGKILAREEAGIFIRCLAPFAPHIAEELWQMMQGREIIRTKEESVHTQPWPVYEKELLRNKKISFVIQVNGKTRAVIEVEQDAATDQTAMEALAKENQQVQKFLTTPLKKTIFVPGRLVNFVV
;
A
#
# COMPACT_ATOMS: atom_id res chain seq x y z
N MET A 1 -29.60 14.00 -32.81
CA MET A 1 -29.33 13.52 -34.18
C MET A 1 -28.88 12.06 -34.08
N LYS A 2 -29.49 11.15 -34.83
CA LYS A 2 -29.01 9.77 -34.94
C LYS A 2 -27.95 9.75 -36.05
N LEU A 3 -26.69 9.91 -35.70
CA LEU A 3 -25.58 9.74 -36.63
C LEU A 3 -25.34 8.24 -36.86
N PRO A 4 -24.99 7.81 -38.08
CA PRO A 4 -24.59 6.43 -38.32
C PRO A 4 -23.27 6.14 -37.59
N VAL A 5 -23.20 4.96 -36.96
CA VAL A 5 -21.95 4.46 -36.35
C VAL A 5 -21.28 3.53 -37.37
N ILE A 6 -20.07 3.87 -37.76
CA ILE A 6 -19.27 3.10 -38.72
C ILE A 6 -18.10 2.47 -37.96
N ARG A 7 -17.91 1.15 -38.11
CA ARG A 7 -16.74 0.47 -37.58
C ARG A 7 -15.51 0.84 -38.42
N VAL A 8 -14.50 1.37 -37.78
CA VAL A 8 -13.22 1.77 -38.41
C VAL A 8 -12.03 0.95 -37.95
N VAL A 9 -12.22 0.11 -36.94
CA VAL A 9 -11.19 -0.82 -36.43
C VAL A 9 -11.79 -2.21 -36.27
N VAL A 10 -11.06 -3.22 -36.72
CA VAL A 10 -11.35 -4.64 -36.52
C VAL A 10 -10.28 -5.25 -35.63
N GLY A 11 -10.68 -5.87 -34.54
CA GLY A 11 -9.79 -6.55 -33.61
C GLY A 11 -9.24 -7.87 -34.15
N SER A 12 -8.46 -8.57 -33.34
CA SER A 12 -7.88 -9.88 -33.68
C SER A 12 -8.93 -10.98 -33.92
N ASP A 13 -10.17 -10.77 -33.44
CA ASP A 13 -11.32 -11.65 -33.64
C ASP A 13 -11.92 -11.55 -35.05
N GLY A 14 -11.52 -10.55 -35.86
CA GLY A 14 -12.03 -10.32 -37.20
C GLY A 14 -13.50 -9.88 -37.27
N ASP A 15 -14.13 -9.46 -36.17
CA ASP A 15 -15.52 -9.04 -36.12
C ASP A 15 -15.76 -7.74 -36.90
N THR A 16 -16.52 -7.82 -37.98
CA THR A 16 -16.94 -6.69 -38.83
C THR A 16 -18.38 -6.26 -38.62
N SER A 17 -19.10 -6.86 -37.65
CA SER A 17 -20.49 -6.56 -37.36
C SER A 17 -20.71 -5.10 -36.94
N PRO A 18 -21.92 -4.53 -37.11
CA PRO A 18 -22.24 -3.17 -36.68
C PRO A 18 -22.02 -2.99 -35.17
N ILE A 19 -21.44 -1.87 -34.78
CA ILE A 19 -21.28 -1.51 -33.37
C ILE A 19 -22.64 -1.07 -32.81
N THR A 20 -23.14 -1.82 -31.83
CA THR A 20 -24.40 -1.56 -31.14
C THR A 20 -24.21 -1.27 -29.64
N ARG A 21 -23.05 -1.61 -29.09
CA ARG A 21 -22.68 -1.41 -27.68
C ARG A 21 -21.25 -0.89 -27.60
N ARG A 22 -20.93 -0.17 -26.50
CA ARG A 22 -19.61 0.42 -26.27
C ARG A 22 -18.49 -0.64 -26.20
N GLU A 23 -18.77 -1.80 -25.63
CA GLU A 23 -17.81 -2.89 -25.46
C GLU A 23 -17.33 -3.51 -26.79
N GLN A 24 -17.97 -3.17 -27.90
CA GLN A 24 -17.60 -3.60 -29.27
C GLN A 24 -16.63 -2.62 -29.96
N VAL A 25 -16.32 -1.50 -29.30
CA VAL A 25 -15.35 -0.52 -29.82
C VAL A 25 -13.95 -1.00 -29.51
N GLN A 26 -13.06 -1.00 -30.54
CA GLN A 26 -11.64 -1.33 -30.39
C GLN A 26 -10.85 -0.03 -30.41
N GLU A 27 -10.11 0.25 -29.34
CA GLU A 27 -9.36 1.50 -29.15
C GLU A 27 -7.83 1.29 -29.07
N GLU A 28 -7.37 0.12 -28.62
CA GLU A 28 -5.95 -0.14 -28.34
C GLU A 28 -5.25 -0.96 -29.43
N GLU A 29 -5.90 -2.04 -29.89
CA GLU A 29 -5.32 -2.95 -30.88
C GLU A 29 -6.31 -3.24 -32.01
N GLY A 30 -5.80 -3.37 -33.24
CA GLY A 30 -6.62 -3.76 -34.39
C GLY A 30 -6.10 -3.19 -35.70
N VAL A 31 -6.83 -3.51 -36.77
CA VAL A 31 -6.53 -3.10 -38.15
C VAL A 31 -7.64 -2.15 -38.64
N MET A 32 -7.23 -1.09 -39.30
CA MET A 32 -8.12 -0.07 -39.85
C MET A 32 -8.94 -0.62 -41.00
N VAL A 33 -10.25 -0.30 -41.01
CA VAL A 33 -11.21 -0.60 -42.08
C VAL A 33 -12.12 0.61 -42.28
N ASN A 34 -12.74 0.74 -43.46
CA ASN A 34 -13.61 1.86 -43.81
C ASN A 34 -12.99 3.25 -43.58
N SER A 35 -11.67 3.34 -43.64
CA SER A 35 -10.87 4.54 -43.33
C SER A 35 -10.05 5.04 -44.53
N GLY A 36 -10.35 4.54 -45.73
CA GLY A 36 -9.75 4.94 -47.00
C GLY A 36 -8.25 4.63 -47.07
N PHE A 37 -7.39 5.63 -47.17
CA PHE A 37 -5.94 5.41 -47.33
C PHE A 37 -5.27 4.83 -46.07
N LEU A 38 -5.99 4.67 -44.96
CA LEU A 38 -5.53 4.05 -43.73
C LEU A 38 -5.92 2.56 -43.62
N ASP A 39 -6.78 2.07 -44.51
CA ASP A 39 -7.25 0.69 -44.47
C ASP A 39 -6.11 -0.31 -44.52
N GLY A 40 -6.16 -1.34 -43.69
CA GLY A 40 -5.14 -2.38 -43.58
C GLY A 40 -3.95 -2.02 -42.67
N MET A 41 -3.86 -0.79 -42.15
CA MET A 41 -2.84 -0.39 -41.20
C MET A 41 -3.22 -0.77 -39.77
N THR A 42 -2.25 -0.99 -38.92
CA THR A 42 -2.49 -1.04 -37.47
C THR A 42 -2.95 0.33 -36.97
N ILE A 43 -3.58 0.38 -35.78
CA ILE A 43 -3.98 1.67 -35.17
C ILE A 43 -2.75 2.60 -35.05
N GLN A 44 -1.61 2.09 -34.61
CA GLN A 44 -0.39 2.88 -34.42
C GLN A 44 0.14 3.45 -35.75
N ASP A 45 0.25 2.60 -36.77
CA ASP A 45 0.72 3.06 -38.08
C ASP A 45 -0.27 4.09 -38.71
N ALA A 46 -1.58 3.88 -38.50
CA ALA A 46 -2.60 4.79 -38.97
C ALA A 46 -2.53 6.16 -38.29
N ILE A 47 -2.26 6.21 -36.98
CA ILE A 47 -2.04 7.48 -36.23
C ILE A 47 -0.85 8.23 -36.82
N GLU A 48 0.28 7.59 -37.02
CA GLU A 48 1.45 8.23 -37.60
C GLU A 48 1.18 8.72 -39.04
N ARG A 49 0.52 7.91 -39.84
CA ARG A 49 0.19 8.25 -41.23
C ARG A 49 -0.80 9.41 -41.35
N ILE A 50 -1.85 9.45 -40.49
CA ILE A 50 -2.83 10.55 -40.54
C ILE A 50 -2.19 11.88 -40.07
N ILE A 51 -1.33 11.84 -39.05
CA ILE A 51 -0.61 13.04 -38.60
C ILE A 51 0.23 13.60 -39.74
N THR A 52 1.05 12.75 -40.39
CA THR A 52 1.87 13.14 -41.53
C THR A 52 1.01 13.74 -42.66
N TYR A 53 -0.14 13.11 -42.97
CA TYR A 53 -1.05 13.61 -44.00
C TYR A 53 -1.63 14.99 -43.66
N LEU A 54 -1.98 15.24 -42.38
CA LEU A 54 -2.47 16.54 -41.93
C LEU A 54 -1.39 17.63 -42.02
N GLU A 55 -0.13 17.28 -41.73
CA GLU A 55 1.01 18.18 -41.87
C GLU A 55 1.29 18.52 -43.34
N GLU A 56 1.30 17.52 -44.23
CA GLU A 56 1.45 17.69 -45.68
C GLU A 56 0.39 18.62 -46.30
N LYS A 57 -0.83 18.58 -45.74
CA LYS A 57 -1.94 19.43 -46.19
C LYS A 57 -1.95 20.81 -45.53
N GLY A 58 -1.11 21.06 -44.55
CA GLY A 58 -1.13 22.31 -43.78
C GLY A 58 -2.37 22.47 -42.90
N TRP A 59 -3.08 21.35 -42.61
CA TRP A 59 -4.32 21.39 -41.79
C TRP A 59 -4.06 21.19 -40.29
N GLY A 60 -2.87 20.78 -39.92
CA GLY A 60 -2.45 20.57 -38.55
C GLY A 60 -0.96 20.38 -38.44
N LYS A 61 -0.47 20.20 -37.22
CA LYS A 61 0.89 19.81 -36.91
C LYS A 61 0.90 18.89 -35.71
N ARG A 62 1.91 18.03 -35.64
CA ARG A 62 2.15 17.21 -34.43
C ARG A 62 2.26 18.13 -33.22
N ALA A 63 1.55 17.79 -32.16
CA ALA A 63 1.66 18.49 -30.90
C ALA A 63 1.74 17.46 -29.78
N VAL A 64 2.60 17.70 -28.82
CA VAL A 64 2.68 16.93 -27.57
C VAL A 64 1.90 17.69 -26.51
N SER A 65 0.97 17.00 -25.87
CA SER A 65 0.20 17.54 -24.75
C SER A 65 0.51 16.74 -23.50
N TYR A 66 1.01 17.40 -22.48
CA TYR A 66 1.25 16.79 -21.18
C TYR A 66 -0.03 16.86 -20.34
N HIS A 67 -0.53 15.71 -19.89
CA HIS A 67 -1.71 15.64 -19.01
C HIS A 67 -1.37 15.89 -17.54
N LEU A 68 -0.11 15.71 -17.15
CA LEU A 68 0.37 16.04 -15.82
C LEU A 68 0.60 17.55 -15.73
N ARG A 69 -0.06 18.21 -14.77
CA ARG A 69 0.17 19.63 -14.48
C ARG A 69 1.41 19.79 -13.62
N ASP A 70 2.04 20.97 -13.71
CA ASP A 70 3.14 21.33 -12.82
C ASP A 70 2.71 21.25 -11.36
N TRP A 71 3.58 20.72 -10.54
CA TRP A 71 3.32 20.63 -9.11
C TRP A 71 3.65 21.92 -8.40
N THR A 72 2.77 22.33 -7.50
CA THR A 72 3.06 23.42 -6.58
C THR A 72 3.92 22.88 -5.44
N ILE A 73 5.17 23.31 -5.35
CA ILE A 73 6.13 22.82 -4.35
C ILE A 73 6.20 23.69 -3.09
N SER A 74 5.58 24.85 -3.07
CA SER A 74 5.54 25.76 -1.90
C SER A 74 4.21 25.70 -1.17
N ARG A 75 4.23 25.86 0.15
CA ARG A 75 3.05 25.92 1.03
C ARG A 75 3.18 27.01 2.08
N GLN A 76 2.09 27.76 2.27
CA GLN A 76 1.94 28.82 3.26
C GLN A 76 1.55 28.22 4.62
N ARG A 77 2.44 27.40 5.18
CA ARG A 77 2.27 26.78 6.49
C ARG A 77 3.58 26.76 7.27
N TYR A 78 3.52 26.39 8.56
CA TYR A 78 4.70 26.32 9.40
C TYR A 78 5.49 25.00 9.19
N TRP A 79 4.79 23.86 9.20
CA TRP A 79 5.43 22.54 9.09
C TRP A 79 5.83 22.22 7.65
N GLY A 80 7.10 21.93 7.46
CA GLY A 80 7.75 21.54 6.22
C GLY A 80 9.20 22.00 6.19
N ALA A 81 9.98 21.52 5.23
CA ALA A 81 11.35 22.00 5.03
C ALA A 81 11.29 23.45 4.48
N PRO A 82 11.93 24.44 5.15
CA PRO A 82 12.02 25.78 4.61
C PRO A 82 12.66 25.77 3.22
N ILE A 83 12.09 26.54 2.28
CA ILE A 83 12.67 26.67 0.94
C ILE A 83 13.93 27.52 1.04
N PRO A 84 15.13 26.99 0.68
CA PRO A 84 16.40 27.67 0.94
C PRO A 84 16.72 28.73 -0.11
N MET A 85 15.81 29.70 -0.29
CA MET A 85 15.91 30.78 -1.28
C MET A 85 15.87 32.15 -0.61
N ILE A 86 16.56 33.11 -1.20
CA ILE A 86 16.63 34.51 -0.78
C ILE A 86 16.23 35.40 -1.95
N PHE A 87 15.34 36.33 -1.70
CA PHE A 87 14.91 37.34 -2.68
C PHE A 87 15.52 38.71 -2.36
N CYS A 88 16.08 39.38 -3.37
CA CYS A 88 16.68 40.68 -3.27
C CYS A 88 16.04 41.66 -4.28
N GLU A 89 15.31 42.67 -3.80
CA GLU A 89 14.69 43.68 -4.66
C GLU A 89 15.69 44.51 -5.48
N ILE A 90 16.89 44.75 -4.93
CA ILE A 90 17.93 45.52 -5.62
C ILE A 90 18.38 44.78 -6.86
N CYS A 91 18.68 43.47 -6.69
CA CYS A 91 19.09 42.62 -7.79
C CYS A 91 17.94 42.38 -8.79
N ALA A 92 16.70 42.20 -8.31
CA ALA A 92 15.52 42.08 -9.18
C ALA A 92 15.35 43.28 -10.12
N LYS A 93 15.42 44.50 -9.60
CA LYS A 93 15.37 45.73 -10.40
C LYS A 93 16.53 45.85 -11.39
N ALA A 94 17.68 45.25 -11.10
CA ALA A 94 18.84 45.22 -11.98
C ALA A 94 18.84 44.02 -12.96
N GLY A 95 17.80 43.19 -12.97
CA GLY A 95 17.71 41.99 -13.80
C GLY A 95 18.74 40.91 -13.47
N LYS A 96 19.28 40.92 -12.23
CA LYS A 96 20.33 40.01 -11.78
C LYS A 96 19.74 38.93 -10.89
N SER A 97 20.23 37.68 -11.01
CA SER A 97 19.94 36.55 -10.12
C SER A 97 21.16 35.62 -10.03
N TRP A 98 21.10 34.65 -9.17
CA TRP A 98 22.11 33.56 -9.15
C TRP A 98 22.18 32.85 -10.51
N PHE A 99 21.05 32.63 -11.16
CA PHE A 99 20.94 31.95 -12.46
C PHE A 99 21.61 32.70 -13.60
N THR A 100 21.73 34.02 -13.52
CA THR A 100 22.40 34.85 -14.53
C THR A 100 23.88 35.10 -14.24
N GLY A 101 24.41 34.58 -13.15
CA GLY A 101 25.83 34.67 -12.74
C GLY A 101 26.67 33.51 -13.28
N ASP A 102 28.00 33.64 -13.18
CA ASP A 102 28.95 32.65 -13.66
C ASP A 102 28.77 31.26 -12.99
N GLU A 103 28.39 31.22 -11.71
CA GLU A 103 28.15 29.99 -10.96
C GLU A 103 26.88 29.27 -11.44
N GLY A 104 25.81 30.00 -11.73
CA GLY A 104 24.57 29.46 -12.25
C GLY A 104 24.70 28.93 -13.68
N ASN A 105 25.39 29.67 -14.54
CA ASN A 105 25.65 29.29 -15.91
C ASN A 105 26.52 28.01 -16.04
N ASN A 106 27.52 27.85 -15.18
CA ASN A 106 28.43 26.69 -15.25
C ASN A 106 27.79 25.36 -14.81
N GLN A 107 26.78 25.39 -13.94
CA GLN A 107 26.10 24.17 -13.47
C GLN A 107 25.03 23.67 -14.45
N HIS A 108 24.52 24.52 -15.34
CA HIS A 108 23.36 24.23 -16.18
C HIS A 108 23.64 24.27 -17.70
N ALA A 109 24.86 24.51 -18.12
CA ALA A 109 25.26 24.72 -19.53
C ALA A 109 25.05 23.52 -20.48
N SER A 110 24.54 22.38 -20.00
CA SER A 110 24.40 21.16 -20.81
C SER A 110 22.96 20.84 -21.26
N ASN A 111 21.96 21.66 -20.93
CA ASN A 111 20.57 21.34 -21.21
C ASN A 111 19.84 22.52 -21.89
N GLU A 112 19.51 22.37 -23.17
CA GLU A 112 18.78 23.38 -23.98
C GLU A 112 17.44 23.81 -23.35
N ALA A 113 16.77 22.91 -22.62
CA ALA A 113 15.54 23.23 -21.91
C ALA A 113 15.78 24.20 -20.72
N MET A 114 16.94 24.16 -20.09
CA MET A 114 17.31 25.05 -18.98
C MET A 114 17.77 26.43 -19.46
N GLU A 115 18.34 26.57 -20.66
CA GLU A 115 18.69 27.89 -21.22
C GLU A 115 17.49 28.83 -21.29
N GLN A 116 16.31 28.29 -21.57
CA GLN A 116 15.06 29.06 -21.64
C GLN A 116 14.62 29.62 -20.28
N TRP A 117 14.95 28.91 -19.18
CA TRP A 117 14.59 29.29 -17.79
C TRP A 117 15.58 30.31 -17.20
N ILE A 118 16.86 30.20 -17.51
CA ILE A 118 17.92 31.08 -16.96
C ILE A 118 17.64 32.57 -17.22
N HIS A 119 16.98 32.87 -18.33
CA HIS A 119 16.63 34.22 -18.73
C HIS A 119 15.19 34.63 -18.37
N ASP A 120 14.46 33.83 -17.59
CA ASP A 120 13.12 34.19 -17.15
C ASP A 120 13.17 35.41 -16.21
N PRO A 121 12.51 36.53 -16.54
CA PRO A 121 12.44 37.69 -15.66
C PRO A 121 11.89 37.38 -14.26
N ALA A 122 11.10 36.33 -14.11
CA ALA A 122 10.57 35.87 -12.82
C ALA A 122 11.67 35.37 -11.85
N LEU A 123 12.83 34.98 -12.36
CA LEU A 123 13.98 34.55 -11.54
C LEU A 123 14.86 35.71 -11.07
N ALA A 124 14.62 36.94 -11.59
CA ALA A 124 15.39 38.11 -11.19
C ALA A 124 15.25 38.37 -9.67
N GLY A 125 16.37 38.56 -9.00
CA GLY A 125 16.45 38.80 -7.56
C GLY A 125 16.60 37.53 -6.70
N TRP A 126 16.42 36.32 -7.26
CA TRP A 126 16.48 35.07 -6.50
C TRP A 126 17.89 34.50 -6.41
N TYR A 127 18.25 34.08 -5.21
CA TYR A 127 19.53 33.46 -4.87
C TYR A 127 19.32 32.26 -3.93
N PRO A 128 20.06 31.15 -4.04
CA PRO A 128 20.06 30.11 -3.03
C PRO A 128 20.69 30.62 -1.73
N VAL A 129 20.28 30.06 -0.61
CA VAL A 129 20.97 30.26 0.66
C VAL A 129 22.38 29.68 0.54
N PRO A 130 23.44 30.40 0.93
CA PRO A 130 24.82 29.90 0.90
C PRO A 130 24.96 28.60 1.69
N GLU A 131 25.75 27.63 1.20
CA GLU A 131 25.95 26.31 1.84
C GLU A 131 26.36 26.41 3.31
N ALA A 132 27.20 27.38 3.64
CA ALA A 132 27.63 27.62 5.03
C ALA A 132 26.48 28.00 5.99
N GLN A 133 25.31 28.37 5.47
CA GLN A 133 24.10 28.73 6.22
C GLN A 133 23.04 27.63 6.19
N LEU A 134 23.30 26.49 5.57
CA LEU A 134 22.42 25.32 5.57
C LEU A 134 22.69 24.43 6.79
N PRO A 135 21.67 23.72 7.29
CA PRO A 135 20.26 23.80 6.87
C PRO A 135 19.55 25.06 7.34
N VAL A 136 18.54 25.53 6.61
CA VAL A 136 17.61 26.56 7.11
C VAL A 136 16.66 25.89 8.08
N GLU A 137 16.79 26.20 9.37
CA GLU A 137 15.97 25.61 10.44
C GLU A 137 14.67 26.40 10.66
N LEU A 138 13.59 25.70 11.01
CA LEU A 138 12.36 26.33 11.45
C LEU A 138 12.57 26.99 12.83
N PRO A 139 12.17 28.26 13.01
CA PRO A 139 12.20 28.91 14.32
C PRO A 139 11.13 28.33 15.24
N ASP A 140 11.38 28.32 16.54
CA ASP A 140 10.37 27.96 17.54
C ASP A 140 9.40 29.13 17.73
N ILE A 141 8.19 29.00 17.16
CA ILE A 141 7.14 30.02 17.17
C ILE A 141 5.84 29.49 17.79
N GLN A 142 5.06 30.38 18.39
CA GLN A 142 3.75 30.02 18.99
C GLN A 142 2.58 30.28 18.03
N ASP A 143 2.72 31.21 17.11
CA ASP A 143 1.68 31.63 16.17
C ASP A 143 1.85 30.96 14.78
N TYR A 144 1.86 29.62 14.79
CA TYR A 144 2.10 28.77 13.62
C TYR A 144 0.92 28.68 12.62
N LYS A 145 -0.19 29.37 12.88
CA LYS A 145 -1.33 29.39 11.95
C LYS A 145 -1.08 30.35 10.80
N PRO A 146 -1.50 30.00 9.56
CA PRO A 146 -1.52 30.95 8.44
C PRO A 146 -2.28 32.23 8.79
N THR A 147 -1.90 33.31 8.13
CA THR A 147 -2.59 34.59 8.28
C THR A 147 -3.87 34.62 7.44
N ASP A 148 -4.83 35.48 7.80
CA ASP A 148 -6.09 35.65 7.05
C ASP A 148 -5.85 36.21 5.63
N ASP A 149 -4.70 36.86 5.37
CA ASP A 149 -4.27 37.33 4.06
C ASP A 149 -3.52 36.22 3.23
N GLY A 150 -3.50 34.99 3.72
CA GLY A 150 -2.92 33.83 3.04
C GLY A 150 -1.39 33.76 3.08
N LYS A 151 -0.71 34.62 3.85
CA LYS A 151 0.75 34.55 4.01
C LYS A 151 1.16 33.42 4.95
N ALA A 152 2.37 32.90 4.72
CA ALA A 152 2.96 31.90 5.59
C ALA A 152 3.18 32.44 7.02
N PRO A 153 3.06 31.59 8.05
CA PRO A 153 3.35 31.99 9.45
C PRO A 153 4.75 32.61 9.61
N LEU A 154 5.75 32.08 8.91
CA LEU A 154 7.13 32.57 8.94
C LEU A 154 7.29 34.01 8.44
N ALA A 155 6.36 34.50 7.62
CA ALA A 155 6.34 35.89 7.13
C ALA A 155 6.07 36.94 8.23
N LYS A 156 5.68 36.51 9.44
CA LYS A 156 5.52 37.38 10.61
C LYS A 156 6.80 37.57 11.40
N HIS A 157 7.81 36.73 11.15
CA HIS A 157 9.03 36.64 11.99
C HIS A 157 10.21 37.26 11.26
N LYS A 158 10.48 38.54 11.54
CA LYS A 158 11.57 39.30 10.92
C LYS A 158 12.93 38.65 11.13
N GLU A 159 13.16 38.10 12.30
CA GLU A 159 14.36 37.36 12.68
C GLU A 159 14.62 36.13 11.82
N PHE A 160 13.56 35.57 11.19
CA PHE A 160 13.69 34.47 10.24
C PHE A 160 13.95 34.96 8.83
N TYR A 161 13.15 35.95 8.33
CA TYR A 161 13.18 36.29 6.91
C TYR A 161 14.13 37.43 6.54
N GLU A 162 14.45 38.36 7.45
CA GLU A 162 15.40 39.43 7.16
C GLU A 162 16.81 38.87 7.04
N THR A 163 17.49 39.16 5.92
CA THR A 163 18.83 38.62 5.63
C THR A 163 19.59 39.53 4.67
N VAL A 164 20.80 39.12 4.29
CA VAL A 164 21.68 39.80 3.37
C VAL A 164 21.71 39.07 2.03
N CYS A 165 21.64 39.77 0.93
CA CYS A 165 21.73 39.21 -0.41
C CYS A 165 23.11 38.62 -0.69
N PRO A 166 23.22 37.32 -1.07
CA PRO A 166 24.50 36.73 -1.44
C PRO A 166 25.16 37.41 -2.66
N GLY A 167 24.35 37.95 -3.58
CA GLY A 167 24.85 38.55 -4.83
C GLY A 167 25.36 39.97 -4.70
N CYS A 168 24.68 40.86 -3.93
CA CYS A 168 25.05 42.28 -3.86
C CYS A 168 25.40 42.78 -2.45
N GLY A 169 25.23 41.95 -1.41
CA GLY A 169 25.47 42.35 -0.01
C GLY A 169 24.41 43.28 0.59
N GLY A 170 23.38 43.65 -0.17
CA GLY A 170 22.30 44.52 0.29
C GLY A 170 21.22 43.79 1.09
N PRO A 171 20.21 44.54 1.64
CA PRO A 171 19.08 43.93 2.34
C PRO A 171 18.31 42.99 1.41
N ALA A 172 17.92 41.85 1.96
CA ALA A 172 17.17 40.79 1.26
C ALA A 172 16.23 40.06 2.22
N THR A 173 15.33 39.26 1.66
CA THR A 173 14.38 38.44 2.43
C THR A 173 14.49 36.96 2.08
N ARG A 174 14.49 36.09 3.09
CA ARG A 174 14.34 34.64 2.87
C ARG A 174 12.92 34.33 2.40
N GLU A 175 12.79 33.26 1.62
CA GLU A 175 11.49 32.64 1.37
C GLU A 175 10.85 32.21 2.69
N THR A 176 9.56 32.49 2.85
CA THR A 176 8.79 32.18 4.06
C THR A 176 7.86 31.00 3.89
N ASP A 177 7.69 30.51 2.68
CA ASP A 177 6.99 29.27 2.40
C ASP A 177 7.88 28.06 2.74
N VAL A 178 7.24 26.94 3.00
CA VAL A 178 7.91 25.64 3.18
C VAL A 178 7.59 24.71 2.02
N CYS A 179 8.40 23.68 1.84
CA CYS A 179 8.16 22.66 0.82
C CYS A 179 6.85 21.93 1.05
N ASP A 180 6.22 21.50 -0.04
CA ASP A 180 5.05 20.63 -0.02
C ASP A 180 5.37 19.28 0.63
N THR A 181 4.43 18.73 1.37
CA THR A 181 4.58 17.44 2.05
C THR A 181 4.87 16.30 1.08
N PHE A 182 4.28 16.35 -0.12
CA PHE A 182 4.53 15.29 -1.11
C PHE A 182 5.93 15.35 -1.69
N LEU A 183 6.53 16.53 -1.78
CA LEU A 183 7.94 16.65 -2.14
C LEU A 183 8.82 16.05 -1.04
N ASP A 184 8.60 16.41 0.22
CA ASP A 184 9.36 15.87 1.36
C ASP A 184 9.20 14.35 1.48
N SER A 185 7.97 13.84 1.30
CA SER A 185 7.66 12.43 1.41
C SER A 185 8.13 11.60 0.20
N SER A 186 8.54 12.25 -0.89
CA SER A 186 8.89 11.56 -2.15
C SER A 186 10.22 10.81 -2.11
N TRP A 187 11.06 11.02 -1.10
CA TRP A 187 12.41 10.45 -1.03
C TRP A 187 12.83 9.98 0.37
N TYR A 188 12.00 10.11 1.42
CA TYR A 188 12.34 9.74 2.80
C TYR A 188 12.85 8.30 2.92
N PHE A 189 12.29 7.37 2.13
CA PHE A 189 12.63 5.95 2.13
C PHE A 189 14.08 5.69 1.68
N LEU A 190 14.67 6.57 0.88
CA LEU A 190 16.08 6.46 0.49
C LEU A 190 17.01 6.70 1.69
N ARG A 191 16.66 7.66 2.55
CA ARG A 191 17.45 7.99 3.75
C ARG A 191 17.13 7.08 4.94
N TYR A 192 15.89 6.63 5.06
CA TYR A 192 15.36 5.94 6.22
C TYR A 192 16.23 4.75 6.70
N PRO A 193 16.74 3.87 5.81
CA PRO A 193 17.55 2.72 6.20
C PRO A 193 18.91 3.08 6.81
N SER A 194 19.46 4.26 6.50
CA SER A 194 20.79 4.71 6.92
C SER A 194 20.80 5.72 8.08
N ILE A 195 19.65 5.92 8.76
CA ILE A 195 19.58 6.77 9.95
C ILE A 195 20.22 6.06 11.15
N ASP A 196 21.13 6.74 11.85
CA ASP A 196 21.65 6.29 13.13
C ASP A 196 20.58 6.42 14.23
N THR A 197 20.01 5.29 14.62
CA THR A 197 18.94 5.22 15.63
C THR A 197 19.39 5.66 17.02
N SER A 198 20.68 5.61 17.34
CA SER A 198 21.20 6.07 18.63
C SER A 198 20.98 7.58 18.84
N GLN A 199 20.98 8.35 17.74
CA GLN A 199 20.73 9.80 17.78
C GLN A 199 19.23 10.12 17.89
N VAL A 200 18.35 9.26 17.33
CA VAL A 200 16.88 9.43 17.42
C VAL A 200 16.40 9.26 18.87
N ILE A 201 16.97 8.31 19.62
CA ILE A 201 16.61 8.08 21.04
C ILE A 201 16.97 9.30 21.90
N GLN A 202 18.09 9.96 21.62
CA GLN A 202 18.49 11.17 22.33
C GLN A 202 17.58 12.38 22.05
N ALA A 203 17.02 12.47 20.85
CA ALA A 203 16.05 13.53 20.48
C ALA A 203 14.75 13.46 21.28
N GLY A 204 14.25 12.25 21.59
CA GLY A 204 13.07 12.05 22.45
C GLY A 204 13.23 12.56 23.87
N GLN A 205 14.45 12.91 24.31
CA GLN A 205 14.74 13.52 25.62
C GLN A 205 14.97 15.04 25.53
N GLY A 206 14.53 15.70 24.47
CA GLY A 206 14.66 17.15 24.28
C GLY A 206 16.01 17.62 23.74
N THR A 207 16.86 16.70 23.31
CA THR A 207 18.15 17.03 22.70
C THR A 207 17.95 17.28 21.19
N LYS A 208 18.31 18.48 20.71
CA LYS A 208 18.28 18.79 19.27
C LYS A 208 19.22 17.85 18.51
N ILE A 209 18.69 17.15 17.52
CA ILE A 209 19.52 16.35 16.60
C ILE A 209 20.42 17.32 15.84
N LYS A 210 21.72 17.30 16.08
CA LYS A 210 22.68 18.02 15.25
C LYS A 210 22.89 17.22 13.96
N THR A 211 22.10 17.53 12.95
CA THR A 211 22.13 16.87 11.63
C THR A 211 23.41 17.12 10.82
N GLY A 212 24.23 18.11 11.23
CA GLY A 212 25.34 18.59 10.42
C GLY A 212 26.63 17.75 10.42
N LYS A 213 26.88 16.88 11.41
CA LYS A 213 28.18 16.17 11.49
C LYS A 213 28.24 14.81 10.79
N ASN A 214 27.12 14.19 10.47
CA ASN A 214 27.11 12.88 9.83
C ASN A 214 27.11 12.92 8.30
N LEU A 215 26.75 14.06 7.69
CA LEU A 215 26.89 14.24 6.24
C LEU A 215 28.35 14.27 5.78
N GLU A 216 29.26 14.78 6.61
CA GLU A 216 30.70 14.80 6.29
C GLU A 216 31.30 13.39 6.26
N ASN A 217 30.78 12.43 7.03
CA ASN A 217 31.26 11.05 7.04
C ASN A 217 30.66 10.18 5.92
N LEU A 218 29.50 10.53 5.38
CA LEU A 218 28.90 9.84 4.22
C LEU A 218 29.63 10.19 2.91
N ASN A 219 30.32 11.34 2.88
CA ASN A 219 31.06 11.85 1.72
C ASN A 219 32.47 11.29 1.56
N SER A 220 32.95 10.41 2.46
CA SER A 220 34.32 9.90 2.42
C SER A 220 34.54 8.66 1.54
N ASN A 221 33.56 8.23 0.75
CA ASN A 221 33.78 7.17 -0.23
C ASN A 221 34.61 7.69 -1.41
N GLN A 222 35.79 7.11 -1.59
CA GLN A 222 36.85 7.46 -2.54
C GLN A 222 36.50 7.24 -4.04
N ASN A 223 35.24 7.06 -4.38
CA ASN A 223 34.78 6.91 -5.75
C ASN A 223 33.91 8.12 -6.08
N ASN A 224 34.35 8.97 -6.95
CA ASN A 224 33.70 10.13 -7.64
C ASN A 224 32.14 10.15 -7.73
N SER A 225 31.44 9.58 -6.78
CA SER A 225 29.99 9.59 -6.70
C SER A 225 29.53 10.89 -6.04
N PRO A 226 28.49 11.54 -6.57
CA PRO A 226 27.96 12.77 -6.00
C PRO A 226 27.46 12.53 -4.57
N ALA A 227 27.65 13.53 -3.72
CA ALA A 227 27.22 13.49 -2.33
C ALA A 227 25.68 13.40 -2.25
N VAL A 228 25.18 12.33 -1.64
CA VAL A 228 23.74 12.12 -1.42
C VAL A 228 23.44 12.05 0.08
N PRO A 229 22.20 12.39 0.52
CA PRO A 229 21.85 12.40 1.95
C PRO A 229 21.52 11.01 2.52
N TRP A 230 21.99 9.94 1.91
CA TRP A 230 21.84 8.55 2.35
C TRP A 230 23.11 7.74 2.11
N ASP A 231 23.22 6.59 2.75
CA ASP A 231 24.25 5.58 2.45
C ASP A 231 23.80 4.74 1.25
N SER A 232 24.50 4.87 0.12
CA SER A 232 24.12 4.21 -1.14
C SER A 232 24.18 2.69 -1.06
N GLU A 233 25.12 2.11 -0.29
CA GLU A 233 25.23 0.67 -0.13
C GLU A 233 24.06 0.12 0.69
N ILE A 234 23.76 0.74 1.83
CA ILE A 234 22.61 0.36 2.67
C ILE A 234 21.31 0.53 1.89
N THR A 235 21.10 1.67 1.24
CA THR A 235 19.90 1.97 0.45
C THR A 235 19.69 0.96 -0.66
N THR A 236 20.72 0.62 -1.44
CA THR A 236 20.63 -0.37 -2.52
C THR A 236 20.31 -1.79 -2.01
N ARG A 237 20.70 -2.12 -0.78
CA ARG A 237 20.38 -3.44 -0.18
C ARG A 237 18.94 -3.55 0.32
N TRP A 238 18.31 -2.42 0.68
CA TRP A 238 16.96 -2.37 1.24
C TRP A 238 15.89 -2.01 0.22
N LEU A 239 16.26 -1.43 -0.90
CA LEU A 239 15.35 -0.92 -1.93
C LEU A 239 15.57 -1.61 -3.29
N PRO A 240 14.52 -1.72 -4.11
CA PRO A 240 13.13 -1.24 -3.90
C PRO A 240 12.42 -1.90 -2.71
N VAL A 241 11.41 -1.21 -2.17
CA VAL A 241 10.57 -1.77 -1.08
C VAL A 241 9.68 -2.87 -1.63
N ASP A 242 9.73 -4.07 -1.03
CA ASP A 242 8.97 -5.25 -1.49
C ASP A 242 7.45 -5.01 -1.50
N MET A 243 6.93 -4.34 -0.47
CA MET A 243 5.51 -4.07 -0.32
C MET A 243 5.25 -2.73 0.37
N TYR A 244 4.52 -1.86 -0.31
CA TYR A 244 4.09 -0.58 0.21
C TYR A 244 2.57 -0.57 0.42
N THR A 245 2.12 -0.13 1.60
CA THR A 245 0.70 -0.16 1.96
C THR A 245 0.22 1.23 2.32
N GLY A 246 -0.89 1.66 1.73
CA GLY A 246 -1.46 2.98 1.97
C GLY A 246 -2.88 3.13 1.43
N GLY A 247 -3.48 4.31 1.61
CA GLY A 247 -4.78 4.62 1.03
C GLY A 247 -4.74 4.72 -0.49
N ALA A 248 -5.82 4.34 -1.17
CA ALA A 248 -5.91 4.35 -2.62
C ALA A 248 -5.72 5.76 -3.23
N GLU A 249 -6.04 6.82 -2.48
CA GLU A 249 -5.85 8.22 -2.88
C GLU A 249 -4.38 8.57 -3.15
N HIS A 250 -3.46 7.86 -2.50
CA HIS A 250 -2.02 8.12 -2.65
C HIS A 250 -1.46 7.61 -3.98
N SER A 251 -2.18 6.81 -4.74
CA SER A 251 -1.75 6.37 -6.08
C SER A 251 -1.56 7.54 -7.06
N VAL A 252 -2.32 8.62 -6.90
CA VAL A 252 -2.22 9.87 -7.71
C VAL A 252 -1.61 11.05 -6.93
N LEU A 253 -1.18 10.83 -5.69
CA LEU A 253 -0.56 11.84 -4.82
C LEU A 253 0.86 11.40 -4.47
N HIS A 254 1.09 10.93 -3.25
CA HIS A 254 2.40 10.55 -2.73
C HIS A 254 3.17 9.56 -3.64
N LEU A 255 2.52 8.52 -4.18
CA LEU A 255 3.19 7.54 -5.05
C LEU A 255 3.64 8.15 -6.36
N LEU A 256 2.86 9.06 -6.94
CA LEU A 256 3.24 9.74 -8.18
C LEU A 256 4.51 10.57 -8.01
N TYR A 257 4.59 11.34 -6.90
CA TYR A 257 5.81 12.09 -6.56
C TYR A 257 7.00 11.16 -6.29
N SER A 258 6.81 10.10 -5.50
CA SER A 258 7.88 9.16 -5.15
C SER A 258 8.46 8.47 -6.39
N ARG A 259 7.61 8.03 -7.31
CA ARG A 259 8.02 7.42 -8.56
C ARG A 259 8.76 8.40 -9.45
N PHE A 260 8.22 9.59 -9.64
CA PHE A 260 8.87 10.63 -10.46
C PHE A 260 10.25 10.99 -9.93
N VAL A 261 10.37 11.25 -8.62
CA VAL A 261 11.65 11.61 -8.00
C VAL A 261 12.65 10.45 -8.09
N THR A 262 12.20 9.21 -7.89
CA THR A 262 13.08 8.03 -8.01
C THR A 262 13.57 7.84 -9.44
N MET A 263 12.70 7.98 -10.45
CA MET A 263 13.09 7.91 -11.86
C MET A 263 14.11 9.00 -12.21
N ALA A 264 13.88 10.24 -11.77
CA ALA A 264 14.82 11.33 -11.98
C ALA A 264 16.18 11.06 -11.31
N LEU A 265 16.18 10.52 -10.09
CA LEU A 265 17.42 10.14 -9.39
C LEU A 265 18.12 8.96 -10.08
N SER A 266 17.39 8.04 -10.68
CA SER A 266 17.94 6.95 -11.47
C SER A 266 18.59 7.45 -12.75
N ASP A 267 17.92 8.34 -13.49
CA ASP A 267 18.45 8.98 -14.70
C ASP A 267 19.76 9.75 -14.42
N MET A 268 19.85 10.36 -13.25
CA MET A 268 21.06 11.06 -12.77
C MET A 268 22.13 10.12 -12.19
N GLY A 269 21.87 8.81 -12.09
CA GLY A 269 22.81 7.81 -11.57
C GLY A 269 22.97 7.78 -10.05
N TYR A 270 22.03 8.37 -9.28
CA TYR A 270 22.06 8.36 -7.82
C TYR A 270 21.50 7.08 -7.19
N VAL A 271 20.61 6.40 -7.88
CA VAL A 271 20.04 5.09 -7.48
C VAL A 271 20.01 4.14 -8.68
N PRO A 272 20.14 2.81 -8.47
CA PRO A 272 20.20 1.82 -9.56
C PRO A 272 18.82 1.28 -9.98
N PHE A 273 17.72 1.88 -9.52
CA PHE A 273 16.35 1.43 -9.79
C PHE A 273 15.45 2.63 -10.12
N GLU A 274 14.45 2.40 -10.96
CA GLU A 274 13.48 3.42 -11.41
C GLU A 274 12.21 3.45 -10.56
N GLU A 275 11.81 2.32 -9.98
CA GLU A 275 10.62 2.20 -9.14
C GLU A 275 10.99 2.03 -7.66
N PRO A 276 10.45 2.87 -6.76
CA PRO A 276 10.79 2.80 -5.33
C PRO A 276 10.09 1.65 -4.60
N PHE A 277 8.96 1.17 -5.12
CA PHE A 277 8.09 0.16 -4.51
C PHE A 277 7.74 -0.91 -5.53
N GLU A 278 8.07 -2.18 -5.26
CA GLU A 278 7.75 -3.29 -6.17
C GLU A 278 6.25 -3.56 -6.23
N ASN A 279 5.59 -3.48 -5.09
CA ASN A 279 4.16 -3.73 -4.98
C ASN A 279 3.49 -2.66 -4.11
N PHE A 280 2.30 -2.23 -4.53
CA PHE A 280 1.44 -1.36 -3.74
C PHE A 280 0.14 -2.07 -3.36
N PHE A 281 -0.18 -2.05 -2.07
CA PHE A 281 -1.46 -2.53 -1.56
C PHE A 281 -2.31 -1.37 -1.07
N ALA A 282 -3.38 -1.07 -1.79
CA ALA A 282 -4.37 -0.07 -1.39
C ALA A 282 -5.32 -0.66 -0.34
N HIS A 283 -5.27 -0.15 0.89
CA HIS A 283 -6.23 -0.53 1.92
C HIS A 283 -7.51 0.33 1.84
N GLY A 284 -8.62 -0.23 2.31
CA GLY A 284 -9.88 0.48 2.45
C GLY A 284 -9.89 1.48 3.62
N LEU A 285 -10.92 2.31 3.67
CA LEU A 285 -11.10 3.28 4.74
C LEU A 285 -11.86 2.68 5.93
N VAL A 286 -11.42 3.01 7.13
CA VAL A 286 -12.24 2.82 8.34
C VAL A 286 -13.15 4.04 8.47
N ILE A 287 -14.45 3.78 8.45
CA ILE A 287 -15.49 4.80 8.61
C ILE A 287 -16.18 4.65 9.98
N LYS A 288 -16.99 5.59 10.38
CA LYS A 288 -17.82 5.51 11.59
C LYS A 288 -19.22 6.05 11.28
N ASP A 289 -20.24 5.27 11.65
CA ASP A 289 -21.66 5.59 11.42
C ASP A 289 -21.96 5.86 9.92
N GLY A 290 -21.42 5.00 9.04
CA GLY A 290 -21.61 5.06 7.60
C GLY A 290 -20.91 6.24 6.90
N ALA A 291 -20.03 6.99 7.58
CA ALA A 291 -19.38 8.16 7.03
C ALA A 291 -17.87 8.21 7.30
N LYS A 292 -17.11 8.82 6.38
CA LYS A 292 -15.70 9.11 6.62
C LYS A 292 -15.54 9.93 7.90
N MET A 293 -14.61 9.51 8.76
CA MET A 293 -14.29 10.20 10.01
C MET A 293 -13.79 11.61 9.73
N SER A 294 -14.34 12.58 10.46
CA SER A 294 -13.86 13.96 10.44
C SER A 294 -14.16 14.67 11.76
N LYS A 295 -13.28 15.59 12.16
CA LYS A 295 -13.48 16.41 13.37
C LYS A 295 -14.76 17.24 13.30
N SER A 296 -15.12 17.74 12.10
CA SER A 296 -16.33 18.54 11.89
C SER A 296 -17.64 17.74 12.05
N LYS A 297 -17.60 16.42 11.84
CA LYS A 297 -18.76 15.54 12.04
C LYS A 297 -18.82 14.96 13.45
N GLY A 298 -17.75 15.09 14.24
CA GLY A 298 -17.68 14.53 15.59
C GLY A 298 -17.64 12.99 15.64
N ASN A 299 -17.40 12.32 14.52
CA ASN A 299 -17.38 10.86 14.40
C ASN A 299 -15.97 10.27 14.39
N VAL A 300 -14.99 10.97 14.92
CA VAL A 300 -13.60 10.50 15.02
C VAL A 300 -13.50 9.50 16.16
N VAL A 301 -12.91 8.34 15.88
CA VAL A 301 -12.57 7.32 16.88
C VAL A 301 -11.14 7.58 17.37
N ASN A 302 -10.98 7.80 18.68
CA ASN A 302 -9.67 7.90 19.30
C ASN A 302 -9.21 6.50 19.77
N PRO A 303 -8.13 5.94 19.22
CA PRO A 303 -7.62 4.62 19.61
C PRO A 303 -7.31 4.49 21.11
N ASP A 304 -6.83 5.56 21.77
CA ASP A 304 -6.39 5.53 23.16
C ASP A 304 -7.51 5.14 24.14
N GLU A 305 -8.74 5.53 23.85
CA GLU A 305 -9.91 5.17 24.67
C GLU A 305 -10.16 3.66 24.64
N TYR A 306 -10.05 3.05 23.47
CA TYR A 306 -10.24 1.61 23.28
C TYR A 306 -9.05 0.80 23.79
N ILE A 307 -7.83 1.29 23.61
CA ILE A 307 -6.63 0.67 24.19
C ILE A 307 -6.70 0.64 25.71
N THR A 308 -7.15 1.73 26.32
CA THR A 308 -7.32 1.83 27.78
C THR A 308 -8.41 0.90 28.29
N ALA A 309 -9.53 0.79 27.56
CA ALA A 309 -10.68 -0.01 28.00
C ALA A 309 -10.53 -1.51 27.72
N TYR A 310 -9.94 -1.89 26.57
CA TYR A 310 -9.94 -3.26 26.08
C TYR A 310 -8.56 -3.84 25.81
N GLY A 311 -7.50 -3.03 25.85
CA GLY A 311 -6.13 -3.41 25.50
C GLY A 311 -5.82 -3.28 24.01
N ALA A 312 -4.53 -3.11 23.71
CA ALA A 312 -4.04 -2.89 22.35
C ALA A 312 -4.34 -4.10 21.42
N ASP A 313 -4.21 -5.33 21.93
CA ASP A 313 -4.47 -6.55 21.15
C ASP A 313 -5.92 -6.64 20.67
N ALA A 314 -6.88 -6.24 21.51
CA ALA A 314 -8.28 -6.25 21.15
C ALA A 314 -8.57 -5.25 20.02
N LEU A 315 -8.05 -4.04 20.10
CA LEU A 315 -8.19 -3.05 19.03
C LEU A 315 -7.51 -3.50 17.73
N ARG A 316 -6.26 -3.99 17.80
CA ARG A 316 -5.53 -4.50 16.64
C ARG A 316 -6.30 -5.60 15.92
N MET A 317 -6.73 -6.60 16.65
CA MET A 317 -7.43 -7.73 16.07
C MET A 317 -8.81 -7.37 15.54
N TYR A 318 -9.52 -6.46 16.22
CA TYR A 318 -10.79 -5.94 15.74
C TYR A 318 -10.66 -5.23 14.40
N LEU A 319 -9.67 -4.33 14.24
CA LEU A 319 -9.42 -3.62 12.99
C LEU A 319 -9.09 -4.57 11.83
N MET A 320 -8.40 -5.67 12.10
CA MET A 320 -8.11 -6.71 11.10
C MET A 320 -9.29 -7.62 10.80
N PHE A 321 -10.27 -7.71 11.70
CA PHE A 321 -11.44 -8.59 11.56
C PHE A 321 -12.65 -7.93 10.91
N MET A 322 -12.80 -6.61 10.97
CA MET A 322 -14.02 -5.89 10.57
C MET A 322 -14.38 -6.07 9.09
N GLY A 323 -13.44 -6.44 8.22
CA GLY A 323 -13.68 -6.70 6.79
C GLY A 323 -12.40 -7.03 6.04
N PRO A 324 -12.49 -7.28 4.72
CA PRO A 324 -11.31 -7.37 3.88
C PRO A 324 -10.49 -6.08 3.99
N LEU A 325 -9.17 -6.21 4.11
CA LEU A 325 -8.29 -5.04 4.29
C LEU A 325 -8.39 -4.05 3.12
N SER A 326 -8.69 -4.52 1.91
CA SER A 326 -8.95 -3.70 0.72
C SER A 326 -10.21 -2.84 0.80
N ASP A 327 -11.22 -3.30 1.54
CA ASP A 327 -12.54 -2.67 1.56
C ASP A 327 -12.72 -1.71 2.75
N GLY A 328 -11.95 -1.95 3.82
CA GLY A 328 -12.11 -1.26 5.10
C GLY A 328 -13.34 -1.74 5.87
N GLY A 329 -13.99 -0.84 6.62
CA GLY A 329 -15.19 -1.20 7.37
C GLY A 329 -15.74 -0.06 8.22
N ASP A 330 -16.94 -0.28 8.76
CA ASP A 330 -17.59 0.66 9.69
C ASP A 330 -17.26 0.27 11.14
N PHE A 331 -16.68 1.19 11.88
CA PHE A 331 -16.26 0.96 13.25
C PHE A 331 -17.46 0.81 14.18
N SER A 332 -17.54 -0.31 14.90
CA SER A 332 -18.63 -0.67 15.80
C SER A 332 -18.13 -0.95 17.22
N ASP A 333 -18.61 -0.21 18.20
CA ASP A 333 -18.30 -0.39 19.62
C ASP A 333 -18.72 -1.79 20.12
N THR A 334 -19.91 -2.24 19.70
CA THR A 334 -20.44 -3.58 20.08
C THR A 334 -19.56 -4.71 19.55
N ALA A 335 -19.03 -4.57 18.33
CA ALA A 335 -18.15 -5.57 17.75
C ALA A 335 -16.77 -5.56 18.46
N MET A 336 -16.31 -4.40 18.92
CA MET A 336 -15.11 -4.26 19.75
C MET A 336 -15.24 -5.02 21.08
N GLU A 337 -16.36 -4.87 21.77
CA GLU A 337 -16.68 -5.65 22.99
C GLU A 337 -16.73 -7.16 22.71
N GLY A 338 -17.25 -7.54 21.55
CA GLY A 338 -17.27 -8.94 21.09
C GLY A 338 -15.85 -9.53 20.99
N MET A 339 -14.92 -8.77 20.44
CA MET A 339 -13.51 -9.16 20.36
C MET A 339 -12.88 -9.33 21.74
N PHE A 340 -13.10 -8.40 22.64
CA PHE A 340 -12.60 -8.48 24.03
C PHE A 340 -13.13 -9.72 24.75
N ARG A 341 -14.42 -10.03 24.63
CA ARG A 341 -15.01 -11.26 25.19
C ARG A 341 -14.39 -12.53 24.60
N TRP A 342 -14.06 -12.51 23.31
CA TRP A 342 -13.38 -13.63 22.67
C TRP A 342 -11.98 -13.85 23.27
N PHE A 343 -11.21 -12.81 23.53
CA PHE A 343 -9.91 -12.93 24.22
C PHE A 343 -10.04 -13.54 25.62
N GLY A 344 -11.05 -13.14 26.39
CA GLY A 344 -11.31 -13.78 27.68
C GLY A 344 -11.61 -15.29 27.57
N ARG A 345 -12.22 -15.71 26.45
CA ARG A 345 -12.43 -17.13 26.13
C ARG A 345 -11.12 -17.82 25.76
N VAL A 346 -10.33 -17.24 24.87
CA VAL A 346 -9.01 -17.76 24.50
C VAL A 346 -8.14 -17.96 25.73
N TRP A 347 -8.08 -16.96 26.60
CA TRP A 347 -7.33 -17.03 27.85
C TRP A 347 -7.72 -18.26 28.71
N ARG A 348 -9.00 -18.49 28.89
CA ARG A 348 -9.48 -19.65 29.65
C ARG A 348 -9.21 -20.98 28.95
N LEU A 349 -9.51 -21.09 27.66
CA LEU A 349 -9.43 -22.35 26.92
C LEU A 349 -7.99 -22.78 26.66
N ILE A 350 -7.12 -21.84 26.31
CA ILE A 350 -5.72 -22.13 25.99
C ILE A 350 -4.85 -22.13 27.27
N GLY A 351 -5.12 -21.18 28.18
CA GLY A 351 -4.37 -21.07 29.43
C GLY A 351 -4.48 -22.30 30.34
N VAL A 352 -5.58 -23.05 30.28
CA VAL A 352 -5.72 -24.29 31.04
C VAL A 352 -4.72 -25.37 30.61
N SER A 353 -4.33 -25.39 29.33
CA SER A 353 -3.32 -26.30 28.79
C SER A 353 -1.92 -26.10 29.40
N ALA A 354 -1.65 -24.93 29.96
CA ALA A 354 -0.40 -24.68 30.69
C ALA A 354 -0.31 -25.43 32.01
N LYS A 355 -1.45 -25.77 32.64
CA LYS A 355 -1.55 -26.38 33.97
C LYS A 355 -1.96 -27.84 33.90
N GLU A 356 -2.87 -28.19 33.03
CA GLU A 356 -3.61 -29.44 33.02
C GLU A 356 -3.59 -30.13 31.63
N ALA A 357 -2.54 -29.90 30.81
CA ALA A 357 -2.44 -30.49 29.48
C ALA A 357 -2.50 -32.04 29.50
N PRO A 358 -3.36 -32.67 28.69
CA PRO A 358 -3.32 -34.10 28.48
C PRO A 358 -2.07 -34.50 27.68
N GLU A 359 -1.74 -35.78 27.66
CA GLU A 359 -0.62 -36.31 26.86
C GLU A 359 -0.87 -36.15 25.37
N HIS A 360 -2.13 -36.30 24.92
CA HIS A 360 -2.52 -36.18 23.52
C HIS A 360 -3.80 -35.38 23.37
N THR A 361 -3.84 -34.56 22.32
CA THR A 361 -5.06 -33.86 21.91
C THR A 361 -6.03 -34.85 21.23
N ASP A 362 -7.32 -34.64 21.46
CA ASP A 362 -8.37 -35.40 20.77
C ASP A 362 -8.21 -35.32 19.25
N LYS A 363 -8.40 -36.42 18.54
CA LYS A 363 -8.16 -36.55 17.10
C LYS A 363 -9.01 -35.56 16.29
N GLU A 364 -10.27 -35.33 16.65
CA GLU A 364 -11.13 -34.39 15.92
C GLU A 364 -10.64 -32.94 16.10
N LEU A 365 -10.26 -32.58 17.31
CA LEU A 365 -9.66 -31.26 17.60
C LEU A 365 -8.32 -31.08 16.90
N LEU A 366 -7.50 -32.12 16.81
CA LEU A 366 -6.24 -32.09 16.08
C LEU A 366 -6.46 -31.82 14.60
N VAL A 367 -7.41 -32.51 13.96
CA VAL A 367 -7.79 -32.25 12.55
C VAL A 367 -8.29 -30.80 12.35
N ARG A 368 -9.11 -30.31 13.27
CA ARG A 368 -9.60 -28.92 13.21
C ARG A 368 -8.48 -27.90 13.38
N LEU A 369 -7.52 -28.13 14.28
CA LEU A 369 -6.36 -27.28 14.49
C LEU A 369 -5.51 -27.19 13.22
N HIS A 370 -5.14 -28.35 12.64
CA HIS A 370 -4.34 -28.38 11.42
C HIS A 370 -5.10 -27.80 10.21
N THR A 371 -6.43 -27.93 10.17
CA THR A 371 -7.27 -27.25 9.17
C THR A 371 -7.18 -25.73 9.33
N MET A 372 -7.25 -25.21 10.55
CA MET A 372 -7.09 -23.79 10.86
C MET A 372 -5.70 -23.31 10.40
N VAL A 373 -4.63 -24.01 10.76
CA VAL A 373 -3.25 -23.65 10.37
C VAL A 373 -3.11 -23.62 8.85
N ALA A 374 -3.65 -24.61 8.13
CA ALA A 374 -3.57 -24.67 6.67
C ALA A 374 -4.26 -23.46 6.01
N LYS A 375 -5.48 -23.12 6.45
CA LYS A 375 -6.22 -21.96 5.93
C LYS A 375 -5.53 -20.65 6.28
N MET A 376 -5.04 -20.49 7.51
CA MET A 376 -4.31 -19.29 7.91
C MET A 376 -3.02 -19.13 7.10
N SER A 377 -2.29 -20.23 6.83
CA SER A 377 -1.08 -20.20 6.00
C SER A 377 -1.35 -19.78 4.56
N ASP A 378 -2.55 -20.04 4.02
CA ASP A 378 -2.99 -19.56 2.72
C ASP A 378 -3.47 -18.09 2.77
N ASP A 379 -4.15 -17.70 3.84
CA ASP A 379 -4.77 -16.36 3.97
C ASP A 379 -3.75 -15.26 4.31
N MET A 380 -2.73 -15.54 5.14
CA MET A 380 -1.78 -14.54 5.63
C MET A 380 -0.98 -13.85 4.49
N PRO A 381 -0.37 -14.57 3.54
CA PRO A 381 0.31 -13.93 2.41
C PRO A 381 -0.62 -13.09 1.52
N LYS A 382 -1.90 -13.47 1.47
CA LYS A 382 -2.95 -12.79 0.70
C LYS A 382 -3.60 -11.62 1.47
N ARG A 383 -3.16 -11.34 2.69
CA ARG A 383 -3.71 -10.32 3.60
C ARG A 383 -5.20 -10.47 3.90
N ARG A 384 -5.69 -11.71 3.91
CA ARG A 384 -7.06 -12.04 4.30
C ARG A 384 -7.15 -12.23 5.82
N TYR A 385 -6.80 -11.19 6.56
CA TYR A 385 -6.71 -11.25 8.02
C TYR A 385 -8.04 -11.56 8.68
N ASN A 386 -9.14 -11.04 8.15
CA ASN A 386 -10.49 -11.31 8.65
C ASN A 386 -10.84 -12.79 8.56
N THR A 387 -10.52 -13.48 7.46
CA THR A 387 -10.78 -14.91 7.33
C THR A 387 -9.86 -15.76 8.20
N ALA A 388 -8.59 -15.38 8.33
CA ALA A 388 -7.66 -16.02 9.25
C ALA A 388 -8.15 -15.94 10.71
N ILE A 389 -8.64 -14.77 11.15
CA ILE A 389 -9.20 -14.58 12.49
C ILE A 389 -10.48 -15.41 12.67
N ALA A 390 -11.35 -15.47 11.65
CA ALA A 390 -12.55 -16.30 11.69
C ALA A 390 -12.21 -17.78 11.91
N GLN A 391 -11.12 -18.31 11.30
CA GLN A 391 -10.67 -19.68 11.53
C GLN A 391 -10.27 -19.93 13.00
N MET A 392 -9.59 -18.97 13.63
CA MET A 392 -9.27 -19.06 15.07
C MET A 392 -10.54 -19.04 15.93
N MET A 393 -11.53 -18.23 15.56
CA MET A 393 -12.83 -18.18 16.26
C MET A 393 -13.61 -19.49 16.11
N GLU A 394 -13.67 -20.04 14.90
CA GLU A 394 -14.29 -21.36 14.64
C GLU A 394 -13.62 -22.47 15.46
N PHE A 395 -12.29 -22.48 15.49
CA PHE A 395 -11.55 -23.45 16.28
C PHE A 395 -11.81 -23.32 17.79
N THR A 396 -11.78 -22.09 18.33
CA THR A 396 -12.07 -21.87 19.76
C THR A 396 -13.50 -22.22 20.14
N ASN A 397 -14.47 -22.05 19.24
CA ASN A 397 -15.84 -22.52 19.45
C ASN A 397 -15.87 -24.06 19.53
N ALA A 398 -15.24 -24.74 18.58
CA ALA A 398 -15.19 -26.21 18.58
C ALA A 398 -14.47 -26.76 19.82
N LEU A 399 -13.39 -26.11 20.27
CA LEU A 399 -12.67 -26.47 21.48
C LEU A 399 -13.59 -26.33 22.71
N GLN A 400 -14.31 -25.20 22.83
CA GLN A 400 -15.25 -24.96 23.91
C GLN A 400 -16.38 -25.99 23.92
N ASP A 401 -16.99 -26.24 22.76
CA ASP A 401 -18.14 -27.16 22.63
C ASP A 401 -17.74 -28.60 22.93
N SER A 402 -16.50 -28.99 22.68
CA SER A 402 -15.98 -30.32 22.99
C SER A 402 -15.80 -30.56 24.48
N GLY A 403 -15.64 -29.53 25.29
CA GLY A 403 -15.28 -29.62 26.71
C GLY A 403 -13.90 -30.20 26.97
N LYS A 404 -13.07 -30.37 25.94
CA LYS A 404 -11.73 -31.00 26.01
C LYS A 404 -10.63 -29.95 26.15
N ILE A 405 -9.45 -30.39 26.54
CA ILE A 405 -8.24 -29.56 26.70
C ILE A 405 -7.22 -29.98 25.63
N LEU A 406 -6.49 -29.02 25.09
CA LEU A 406 -5.38 -29.28 24.15
C LEU A 406 -4.14 -29.80 24.90
N ALA A 407 -3.41 -30.69 24.28
CA ALA A 407 -2.06 -30.99 24.74
C ALA A 407 -1.16 -29.76 24.54
N ARG A 408 -0.03 -29.70 25.23
CA ARG A 408 0.84 -28.52 25.32
C ARG A 408 1.37 -28.09 23.96
N GLU A 409 1.71 -29.05 23.11
CA GLU A 409 2.22 -28.80 21.77
C GLU A 409 1.18 -28.08 20.88
N GLU A 410 -0.06 -28.58 20.86
CA GLU A 410 -1.15 -28.04 20.06
C GLU A 410 -1.63 -26.67 20.57
N ALA A 411 -1.63 -26.46 21.87
CA ALA A 411 -1.86 -25.15 22.44
C ALA A 411 -0.77 -24.16 21.97
N GLY A 412 0.48 -24.61 21.91
CA GLY A 412 1.60 -23.83 21.35
C GLY A 412 1.44 -23.53 19.86
N ILE A 413 0.86 -24.44 19.06
CA ILE A 413 0.51 -24.20 17.66
C ILE A 413 -0.50 -23.05 17.55
N PHE A 414 -1.58 -23.09 18.34
CA PHE A 414 -2.59 -22.04 18.36
C PHE A 414 -2.00 -20.67 18.77
N ILE A 415 -1.17 -20.64 19.82
CA ILE A 415 -0.55 -19.40 20.31
C ILE A 415 0.34 -18.76 19.23
N ARG A 416 1.13 -19.56 18.50
CA ARG A 416 1.97 -19.07 17.40
C ARG A 416 1.12 -18.49 16.25
N CYS A 417 -0.03 -19.08 15.96
CA CYS A 417 -0.99 -18.51 14.99
C CYS A 417 -1.61 -17.20 15.49
N LEU A 418 -1.84 -17.05 16.79
CA LEU A 418 -2.41 -15.85 17.39
C LEU A 418 -1.42 -14.68 17.43
N ALA A 419 -0.13 -14.95 17.59
CA ALA A 419 0.91 -13.96 17.87
C ALA A 419 0.96 -12.77 16.88
N PRO A 420 0.84 -12.92 15.54
CA PRO A 420 0.83 -11.79 14.62
C PRO A 420 -0.34 -10.82 14.83
N PHE A 421 -1.46 -11.30 15.32
CA PHE A 421 -2.69 -10.52 15.53
C PHE A 421 -2.75 -9.88 16.91
N ALA A 422 -2.39 -10.63 17.93
CA ALA A 422 -2.50 -10.27 19.34
C ALA A 422 -1.20 -10.59 20.09
N PRO A 423 -0.16 -9.75 19.90
CA PRO A 423 1.21 -10.06 20.33
C PRO A 423 1.34 -10.18 21.85
N HIS A 424 0.65 -9.38 22.64
CA HIS A 424 0.84 -9.36 24.09
C HIS A 424 0.18 -10.57 24.75
N ILE A 425 -1.08 -10.87 24.43
CA ILE A 425 -1.77 -12.04 25.00
C ILE A 425 -1.14 -13.36 24.53
N ALA A 426 -0.64 -13.40 23.27
CA ALA A 426 0.05 -14.57 22.76
C ALA A 426 1.37 -14.81 23.50
N GLU A 427 2.15 -13.77 23.76
CA GLU A 427 3.39 -13.88 24.53
C GLU A 427 3.13 -14.35 25.95
N GLU A 428 2.15 -13.78 26.64
CA GLU A 428 1.81 -14.16 28.01
C GLU A 428 1.37 -15.65 28.08
N LEU A 429 0.49 -16.08 27.17
CA LEU A 429 0.09 -17.50 27.09
C LEU A 429 1.29 -18.41 26.78
N TRP A 430 2.20 -17.97 25.92
CA TRP A 430 3.40 -18.71 25.58
C TRP A 430 4.33 -18.88 26.79
N GLN A 431 4.57 -17.81 27.55
CA GLN A 431 5.41 -17.87 28.74
C GLN A 431 4.76 -18.76 29.84
N MET A 432 3.45 -18.65 30.02
CA MET A 432 2.70 -19.57 30.89
C MET A 432 2.89 -21.03 30.49
N MET A 433 2.82 -21.34 29.20
CA MET A 433 3.04 -22.68 28.65
C MET A 433 4.46 -23.20 28.92
N GLN A 434 5.45 -22.30 28.90
CA GLN A 434 6.85 -22.65 29.18
C GLN A 434 7.18 -22.71 30.70
N GLY A 435 6.22 -22.34 31.56
CA GLY A 435 6.44 -22.22 33.00
C GLY A 435 7.41 -21.09 33.38
N ARG A 436 7.41 -19.99 32.62
CA ARG A 436 8.31 -18.86 32.80
C ARG A 436 7.52 -17.62 33.21
N GLU A 437 8.11 -16.82 34.10
CA GLU A 437 7.56 -15.52 34.51
C GLU A 437 8.22 -14.34 33.73
N ILE A 438 9.42 -14.54 33.22
CA ILE A 438 10.21 -13.48 32.59
C ILE A 438 10.91 -14.04 31.34
N ILE A 439 10.85 -13.29 30.24
CA ILE A 439 11.66 -13.54 29.03
C ILE A 439 13.10 -13.13 29.32
N ARG A 440 14.05 -14.05 29.17
CA ARG A 440 15.48 -13.81 29.39
C ARG A 440 16.24 -13.56 28.10
N THR A 441 15.83 -14.23 27.03
CA THR A 441 16.42 -14.05 25.70
C THR A 441 15.32 -13.93 24.66
N LYS A 442 15.64 -13.31 23.51
CA LYS A 442 14.66 -13.16 22.43
C LYS A 442 14.17 -14.48 21.86
N GLU A 443 14.99 -15.54 21.92
CA GLU A 443 14.68 -16.89 21.45
C GLU A 443 13.57 -17.56 22.28
N GLU A 444 13.35 -17.09 23.50
CA GLU A 444 12.27 -17.57 24.38
C GLU A 444 10.90 -16.99 24.03
N SER A 445 10.85 -15.91 23.24
CA SER A 445 9.61 -15.25 22.83
C SER A 445 8.87 -16.06 21.77
N VAL A 446 7.51 -16.00 21.81
CA VAL A 446 6.67 -16.55 20.76
C VAL A 446 6.93 -15.91 19.41
N HIS A 447 7.35 -14.64 19.39
CA HIS A 447 7.57 -13.86 18.18
C HIS A 447 8.80 -14.28 17.37
N THR A 448 9.68 -15.07 17.96
CA THR A 448 10.84 -15.65 17.27
C THR A 448 10.63 -17.11 16.90
N GLN A 449 9.49 -17.70 17.26
CA GLN A 449 9.18 -19.06 16.90
C GLN A 449 8.74 -19.16 15.42
N PRO A 450 9.07 -20.27 14.76
CA PRO A 450 8.64 -20.49 13.38
C PRO A 450 7.13 -20.59 13.27
N TRP A 451 6.59 -20.15 12.13
CA TRP A 451 5.18 -20.33 11.81
C TRP A 451 4.82 -21.83 11.82
N PRO A 452 3.68 -22.23 12.41
CA PRO A 452 3.31 -23.63 12.50
C PRO A 452 3.12 -24.29 11.14
N VAL A 453 3.59 -25.53 11.02
CA VAL A 453 3.37 -26.36 9.84
C VAL A 453 2.19 -27.30 10.11
N TYR A 454 1.28 -27.42 9.15
CA TYR A 454 0.15 -28.35 9.25
C TYR A 454 0.50 -29.71 8.67
N GLU A 455 -0.06 -30.76 9.26
CA GLU A 455 0.09 -32.13 8.79
C GLU A 455 -0.92 -32.43 7.67
N LYS A 456 -0.42 -32.65 6.47
CA LYS A 456 -1.27 -32.92 5.28
C LYS A 456 -2.07 -34.21 5.42
N GLU A 457 -1.53 -35.20 6.11
CA GLU A 457 -2.19 -36.48 6.32
C GLU A 457 -3.51 -36.33 7.10
N LEU A 458 -3.54 -35.43 8.09
CA LEU A 458 -4.74 -35.14 8.86
C LEU A 458 -5.84 -34.44 8.02
N LEU A 459 -5.47 -33.79 6.94
CA LEU A 459 -6.42 -33.09 6.07
C LEU A 459 -6.98 -33.96 4.94
N ARG A 460 -6.29 -35.06 4.57
CA ARG A 460 -6.68 -35.96 3.47
C ARG A 460 -8.02 -36.66 3.69
N ASN A 461 -8.40 -36.92 4.93
CA ASN A 461 -9.64 -37.62 5.27
C ASN A 461 -10.80 -36.66 5.61
N LYS A 462 -10.72 -35.40 5.21
CA LYS A 462 -11.79 -34.43 5.46
C LYS A 462 -12.92 -34.66 4.50
N LYS A 463 -14.06 -35.12 5.01
CA LYS A 463 -15.31 -35.10 4.24
C LYS A 463 -15.85 -33.70 4.12
N ILE A 464 -16.23 -33.31 2.94
CA ILE A 464 -16.89 -32.04 2.63
C ILE A 464 -18.29 -32.27 2.08
N SER A 465 -19.19 -31.33 2.33
CA SER A 465 -20.52 -31.34 1.74
C SER A 465 -20.44 -30.85 0.29
N PHE A 466 -20.64 -31.76 -0.65
CA PHE A 466 -20.63 -31.45 -2.09
C PHE A 466 -22.06 -31.34 -2.61
N VAL A 467 -22.38 -30.18 -3.25
CA VAL A 467 -23.73 -29.85 -3.69
C VAL A 467 -23.96 -30.34 -5.12
N ILE A 468 -25.06 -31.06 -5.36
CA ILE A 468 -25.48 -31.47 -6.70
C ILE A 468 -26.71 -30.67 -7.10
N GLN A 469 -26.61 -30.00 -8.24
CA GLN A 469 -27.70 -29.20 -8.82
C GLN A 469 -28.15 -29.72 -10.17
N VAL A 470 -29.41 -29.50 -10.49
CA VAL A 470 -29.97 -29.67 -11.84
C VAL A 470 -30.72 -28.40 -12.19
N ASN A 471 -30.35 -27.77 -13.33
CA ASN A 471 -30.87 -26.48 -13.79
C ASN A 471 -30.77 -25.38 -12.70
N GLY A 472 -29.64 -25.34 -11.98
CA GLY A 472 -29.35 -24.35 -10.93
C GLY A 472 -30.08 -24.57 -9.60
N LYS A 473 -30.90 -25.63 -9.45
CA LYS A 473 -31.58 -25.98 -8.19
C LYS A 473 -30.89 -27.15 -7.51
N THR A 474 -30.55 -26.99 -6.23
CA THR A 474 -29.99 -28.07 -5.41
C THR A 474 -30.92 -29.27 -5.33
N ARG A 475 -30.41 -30.47 -5.67
CA ARG A 475 -31.16 -31.73 -5.68
C ARG A 475 -30.65 -32.74 -4.68
N ALA A 476 -29.33 -32.68 -4.37
CA ALA A 476 -28.73 -33.48 -3.34
C ALA A 476 -27.53 -32.74 -2.74
N VAL A 477 -27.18 -33.11 -1.51
CA VAL A 477 -25.89 -32.77 -0.87
C VAL A 477 -25.31 -34.10 -0.41
N ILE A 478 -24.09 -34.40 -0.83
CA ILE A 478 -23.39 -35.64 -0.47
C ILE A 478 -22.11 -35.31 0.31
N GLU A 479 -21.72 -36.18 1.21
CA GLU A 479 -20.42 -36.10 1.86
C GLU A 479 -19.38 -36.88 1.07
N VAL A 480 -18.32 -36.23 0.66
CA VAL A 480 -17.21 -36.82 -0.12
C VAL A 480 -15.87 -36.40 0.45
N GLU A 481 -14.86 -37.21 0.25
CA GLU A 481 -13.49 -36.85 0.61
C GLU A 481 -13.08 -35.56 -0.18
N GLN A 482 -12.39 -34.64 0.49
CA GLN A 482 -12.02 -33.33 -0.08
C GLN A 482 -11.22 -33.46 -1.38
N ASP A 483 -10.28 -34.42 -1.43
CA ASP A 483 -9.45 -34.68 -2.61
C ASP A 483 -10.29 -35.23 -3.77
N ALA A 484 -11.21 -36.14 -3.48
CA ALA A 484 -12.15 -36.67 -4.48
C ALA A 484 -13.08 -35.58 -5.05
N ALA A 485 -13.46 -34.60 -4.25
CA ALA A 485 -14.31 -33.49 -4.67
C ALA A 485 -13.67 -32.55 -5.69
N THR A 486 -12.37 -32.64 -5.94
CA THR A 486 -11.67 -31.86 -6.97
C THR A 486 -11.61 -32.56 -8.33
N ASP A 487 -11.88 -33.89 -8.35
CA ASP A 487 -11.96 -34.66 -9.59
C ASP A 487 -13.34 -34.54 -10.21
N GLN A 488 -13.42 -33.77 -11.33
CA GLN A 488 -14.65 -33.55 -12.06
C GLN A 488 -15.29 -34.86 -12.52
N THR A 489 -14.49 -35.80 -13.06
CA THR A 489 -14.99 -37.05 -13.64
C THR A 489 -15.60 -37.94 -12.56
N ALA A 490 -14.90 -38.08 -11.42
CA ALA A 490 -15.40 -38.85 -10.29
C ALA A 490 -16.67 -38.25 -9.70
N MET A 491 -16.73 -36.91 -9.54
CA MET A 491 -17.90 -36.22 -8.98
C MET A 491 -19.10 -36.24 -9.93
N GLU A 492 -18.91 -36.14 -11.23
CA GLU A 492 -19.99 -36.30 -12.20
C GLU A 492 -20.59 -37.72 -12.20
N ALA A 493 -19.74 -38.74 -12.11
CA ALA A 493 -20.19 -40.13 -12.01
C ALA A 493 -21.02 -40.34 -10.74
N LEU A 494 -20.48 -39.95 -9.58
CA LEU A 494 -21.15 -40.07 -8.29
C LEU A 494 -22.49 -39.30 -8.25
N ALA A 495 -22.51 -38.11 -8.84
CA ALA A 495 -23.73 -37.30 -8.91
C ALA A 495 -24.80 -37.90 -9.82
N LYS A 496 -24.45 -38.54 -10.95
CA LYS A 496 -25.35 -39.24 -11.84
C LYS A 496 -25.92 -40.54 -11.23
N GLU A 497 -25.17 -41.17 -10.36
CA GLU A 497 -25.65 -42.38 -9.64
C GLU A 497 -26.56 -42.06 -8.46
N ASN A 498 -26.62 -40.80 -8.00
CA ASN A 498 -27.45 -40.42 -6.87
C ASN A 498 -28.94 -40.51 -7.22
N GLN A 499 -29.70 -41.33 -6.49
CA GLN A 499 -31.13 -41.63 -6.73
C GLN A 499 -32.01 -40.37 -6.70
N GLN A 500 -31.66 -39.36 -5.90
CA GLN A 500 -32.45 -38.12 -5.83
C GLN A 500 -32.22 -37.26 -7.07
N VAL A 501 -31.01 -37.30 -7.64
CA VAL A 501 -30.62 -36.52 -8.82
C VAL A 501 -31.16 -37.17 -10.11
N GLN A 502 -31.13 -38.50 -10.21
CA GLN A 502 -31.63 -39.27 -11.38
C GLN A 502 -33.06 -38.90 -11.78
N LYS A 503 -33.90 -38.61 -10.81
CA LYS A 503 -35.32 -38.19 -11.07
C LYS A 503 -35.43 -36.89 -11.89
N PHE A 504 -34.37 -36.10 -11.96
CA PHE A 504 -34.34 -34.82 -12.68
C PHE A 504 -33.46 -34.86 -13.93
N LEU A 505 -32.75 -35.96 -14.19
CA LEU A 505 -31.96 -36.18 -15.41
C LEU A 505 -32.79 -36.91 -16.48
N THR A 506 -33.99 -36.41 -16.78
CA THR A 506 -34.95 -37.04 -17.69
C THR A 506 -34.73 -36.71 -19.17
N THR A 507 -33.87 -35.74 -19.47
CA THR A 507 -33.51 -35.32 -20.83
C THR A 507 -31.97 -35.34 -21.00
N PRO A 508 -31.45 -35.43 -22.24
CA PRO A 508 -30.00 -35.39 -22.46
C PRO A 508 -29.36 -34.13 -21.88
N LEU A 509 -28.19 -34.33 -21.26
CA LEU A 509 -27.38 -33.23 -20.71
C LEU A 509 -26.92 -32.29 -21.83
N LYS A 510 -27.21 -31.00 -21.68
CA LYS A 510 -26.72 -29.94 -22.56
C LYS A 510 -25.35 -29.43 -22.11
N LYS A 511 -25.17 -29.30 -20.81
CA LYS A 511 -23.92 -28.75 -20.21
C LYS A 511 -23.75 -29.23 -18.77
N THR A 512 -22.52 -29.51 -18.38
CA THR A 512 -22.14 -29.67 -16.96
C THR A 512 -21.29 -28.48 -16.52
N ILE A 513 -21.61 -27.91 -15.38
CA ILE A 513 -20.84 -26.87 -14.72
C ILE A 513 -20.27 -27.48 -13.44
N PHE A 514 -18.95 -27.54 -13.35
CA PHE A 514 -18.26 -28.09 -12.20
C PHE A 514 -17.46 -27.00 -11.48
N VAL A 515 -17.62 -26.93 -10.17
CA VAL A 515 -16.84 -26.05 -9.30
C VAL A 515 -16.09 -26.96 -8.31
N PRO A 516 -14.76 -27.12 -8.48
CA PRO A 516 -13.97 -28.02 -7.66
C PRO A 516 -14.20 -27.80 -6.17
N GLY A 517 -14.35 -28.90 -5.42
CA GLY A 517 -14.56 -28.85 -3.97
C GLY A 517 -15.89 -28.28 -3.50
N ARG A 518 -16.83 -27.94 -4.40
CA ARG A 518 -18.05 -27.22 -4.03
C ARG A 518 -19.33 -27.79 -4.62
N LEU A 519 -19.44 -27.85 -5.93
CA LEU A 519 -20.68 -28.31 -6.57
C LEU A 519 -20.48 -28.82 -8.00
N VAL A 520 -21.45 -29.63 -8.44
CA VAL A 520 -21.72 -29.91 -9.86
C VAL A 520 -23.16 -29.51 -10.21
N ASN A 521 -23.34 -28.84 -11.35
CA ASN A 521 -24.68 -28.47 -11.87
C ASN A 521 -24.88 -29.04 -13.28
N PHE A 522 -25.85 -29.91 -13.42
CA PHE A 522 -26.28 -30.47 -14.69
C PHE A 522 -27.36 -29.58 -15.33
N VAL A 523 -27.15 -29.16 -16.55
CA VAL A 523 -28.14 -28.43 -17.36
C VAL A 523 -28.74 -29.43 -18.36
N VAL A 524 -30.00 -29.71 -18.22
CA VAL A 524 -30.77 -30.66 -19.06
C VAL A 524 -31.76 -29.94 -19.93
#